data_a5ff651f32bee2b6c2bb405b544f30ba
#
_entry.id   a5ff651f32bee2b6c2bb405b544f30ba
#
_cell.length_a   1.000
_cell.length_b   1.000
_cell.length_c   1.000
_cell.angle_alpha   90.00
_cell.angle_beta   90.00
_cell.angle_gamma   90.00
#
_symmetry.space_group_name_H-M   'P 1'
#
loop_
_entity.id
_entity.type
_entity.pdbx_description
1 polymer ?
#
loop_
_entity_poly.entity_id
_entity_poly.type
_entity_poly.pdbx_seq_one_letter_code
_entity_poly.pdbx_strand_id
1 'polypeptide(L)'
;SGAVEFDDRTGPVRDALVSSVMTWHAAMRRAIEQCKDCGELRPDTNEEQMLFEIHGLILALHYEARFLQNPGSIERAVMGFQNILARYRTEGVAAQAASAAKAAPAAHRPAAARRKVSVSTTTPSKE
;
A
#
# COMPACT_ATOMS: atom_id res chain seq x y z
N SER A 1 -4.84 -2.19 -21.33
CA SER A 1 -4.95 -2.71 -20.02
C SER A 1 -6.36 -3.15 -19.71
N GLY A 2 -6.50 -4.07 -18.79
CA GLY A 2 -7.77 -4.68 -18.52
C GLY A 2 -8.84 -3.72 -18.01
N ALA A 3 -8.44 -2.74 -17.23
CA ALA A 3 -9.40 -1.82 -16.65
C ALA A 3 -10.08 -0.97 -17.72
N VAL A 4 -9.33 -0.54 -18.70
CA VAL A 4 -9.90 0.26 -19.79
C VAL A 4 -10.83 -0.58 -20.64
N GLU A 5 -10.46 -1.82 -20.89
CA GLU A 5 -11.28 -2.70 -21.68
C GLU A 5 -12.59 -3.03 -20.98
N PHE A 6 -12.55 -3.20 -19.66
CA PHE A 6 -13.75 -3.55 -18.92
C PHE A 6 -14.71 -2.37 -18.80
N ASP A 7 -14.23 -1.16 -18.93
CA ASP A 7 -15.10 -0.01 -18.87
C ASP A 7 -16.17 -0.01 -19.94
N ASP A 8 -15.85 -0.60 -21.10
CA ASP A 8 -16.77 -0.64 -22.20
C ASP A 8 -17.67 -1.87 -22.21
N ARG A 9 -17.49 -2.74 -21.23
CA ARG A 9 -18.25 -3.98 -21.18
C ARG A 9 -19.24 -3.96 -20.05
N THR A 10 -20.44 -4.41 -20.34
CA THR A 10 -21.42 -4.66 -19.31
C THR A 10 -21.46 -6.13 -19.00
N GLY A 11 -21.82 -6.49 -17.79
CA GLY A 11 -22.01 -7.88 -17.43
C GLY A 11 -21.31 -8.26 -16.15
N PRO A 12 -21.29 -9.57 -15.84
CA PRO A 12 -20.82 -10.05 -14.53
C PRO A 12 -19.37 -9.71 -14.22
N VAL A 13 -18.49 -9.69 -15.22
CA VAL A 13 -17.09 -9.40 -14.98
C VAL A 13 -16.93 -7.95 -14.55
N ARG A 14 -17.58 -7.02 -15.26
CA ARG A 14 -17.54 -5.63 -14.90
C ARG A 14 -18.15 -5.39 -13.53
N ASP A 15 -19.26 -6.03 -13.26
CA ASP A 15 -19.93 -5.89 -11.98
C ASP A 15 -19.05 -6.39 -10.84
N ALA A 16 -18.36 -7.50 -11.03
CA ALA A 16 -17.47 -8.03 -10.03
C ALA A 16 -16.29 -7.10 -9.78
N LEU A 17 -15.75 -6.51 -10.84
CA LEU A 17 -14.64 -5.57 -10.71
C LEU A 17 -15.06 -4.34 -9.94
N VAL A 18 -16.20 -3.76 -10.29
CA VAL A 18 -16.71 -2.59 -9.60
C VAL A 18 -16.97 -2.89 -8.14
N SER A 19 -17.56 -4.05 -7.85
CA SER A 19 -17.84 -4.45 -6.48
C SER A 19 -16.55 -4.58 -5.67
N SER A 20 -15.50 -5.15 -6.25
CA SER A 20 -14.22 -5.28 -5.57
C SER A 20 -13.60 -3.92 -5.26
N VAL A 21 -13.65 -3.00 -6.21
CA VAL A 21 -13.13 -1.66 -6.01
C VAL A 21 -13.91 -0.94 -4.92
N MET A 22 -15.24 -1.05 -4.93
CA MET A 22 -16.07 -0.41 -3.92
C MET A 22 -15.80 -0.96 -2.53
N THR A 23 -15.59 -2.26 -2.43
CA THR A 23 -15.27 -2.89 -1.15
C THR A 23 -13.95 -2.37 -0.62
N TRP A 24 -12.95 -2.28 -1.48
CA TRP A 24 -11.65 -1.76 -1.10
C TRP A 24 -11.73 -0.31 -0.65
N HIS A 25 -12.48 0.51 -1.38
CA HIS A 25 -12.69 1.91 -1.02
C HIS A 25 -13.34 2.05 0.34
N ALA A 26 -14.34 1.23 0.62
CA ALA A 26 -15.03 1.29 1.91
C ALA A 26 -14.09 0.94 3.05
N ALA A 27 -13.23 -0.06 2.87
CA ALA A 27 -12.27 -0.46 3.88
C ALA A 27 -11.25 0.63 4.12
N MET A 28 -10.75 1.25 3.05
CA MET A 28 -9.79 2.34 3.17
C MET A 28 -10.39 3.56 3.82
N ARG A 29 -11.63 3.89 3.46
CA ARG A 29 -12.31 5.02 4.09
C ARG A 29 -12.44 4.81 5.58
N ARG A 30 -12.80 3.60 5.98
CA ARG A 30 -12.91 3.28 7.41
C ARG A 30 -11.58 3.41 8.12
N ALA A 31 -10.50 2.96 7.48
CA ALA A 31 -9.17 3.10 8.06
C ALA A 31 -8.79 4.57 8.23
N ILE A 32 -9.09 5.40 7.24
CA ILE A 32 -8.81 6.82 7.33
C ILE A 32 -9.62 7.46 8.45
N GLU A 33 -10.88 7.11 8.55
CA GLU A 33 -11.73 7.63 9.62
C GLU A 33 -11.21 7.26 11.00
N GLN A 34 -10.76 6.02 11.15
CA GLN A 34 -10.18 5.58 12.41
C GLN A 34 -8.92 6.34 12.76
N CYS A 35 -8.08 6.60 11.78
CA CYS A 35 -6.87 7.38 12.01
C CYS A 35 -7.19 8.82 12.37
N LYS A 36 -8.26 9.39 11.83
CA LYS A 36 -8.71 10.71 12.24
C LYS A 36 -9.21 10.68 13.69
N ASP A 37 -9.99 9.65 14.01
CA ASP A 37 -10.56 9.55 15.35
C ASP A 37 -9.51 9.39 16.43
N CYS A 38 -8.43 8.68 16.15
CA CYS A 38 -7.38 8.51 17.14
C CYS A 38 -6.30 9.59 17.07
N GLY A 39 -6.49 10.60 16.23
CA GLY A 39 -5.61 11.76 16.22
C GLY A 39 -4.36 11.63 15.39
N GLU A 40 -4.20 10.54 14.65
CA GLU A 40 -3.04 10.38 13.80
C GLU A 40 -3.12 11.21 12.52
N LEU A 41 -4.33 11.44 12.04
CA LEU A 41 -4.57 12.32 10.90
C LEU A 41 -5.28 13.57 11.37
N ARG A 42 -5.03 14.67 10.66
CA ARG A 42 -5.67 15.93 11.00
C ARG A 42 -7.18 15.82 10.89
N PRO A 43 -7.90 16.46 11.79
CA PRO A 43 -9.38 16.37 11.77
C PRO A 43 -9.99 16.91 10.48
N ASP A 44 -9.30 17.84 9.82
CA ASP A 44 -9.79 18.42 8.58
C ASP A 44 -9.42 17.60 7.35
N THR A 45 -8.88 16.39 7.54
CA THR A 45 -8.56 15.52 6.43
C THR A 45 -9.81 15.16 5.64
N ASN A 46 -9.75 15.39 4.34
CA ASN A 46 -10.82 15.00 3.43
C ASN A 46 -10.59 13.55 3.04
N GLU A 47 -11.43 12.64 3.54
CA GLU A 47 -11.25 11.21 3.29
C GLU A 47 -11.32 10.86 1.81
N GLU A 48 -12.23 11.50 1.09
CA GLU A 48 -12.39 11.19 -0.33
C GLU A 48 -11.16 11.61 -1.13
N GLN A 49 -10.60 12.76 -0.79
CA GLN A 49 -9.41 13.24 -1.48
C GLN A 49 -8.20 12.36 -1.17
N MET A 50 -8.00 12.03 0.09
CA MET A 50 -6.90 11.18 0.48
C MET A 50 -7.01 9.80 -0.16
N LEU A 51 -8.22 9.25 -0.18
CA LEU A 51 -8.47 7.96 -0.80
C LEU A 51 -8.18 8.00 -2.30
N PHE A 52 -8.58 9.08 -2.96
CA PHE A 52 -8.32 9.25 -4.38
C PHE A 52 -6.82 9.27 -4.66
N GLU A 53 -6.06 9.97 -3.84
CA GLU A 53 -4.61 10.05 -4.04
C GLU A 53 -3.93 8.70 -3.83
N ILE A 54 -4.36 7.97 -2.80
CA ILE A 54 -3.81 6.63 -2.55
C ILE A 54 -4.15 5.70 -3.71
N HIS A 55 -5.40 5.75 -4.17
CA HIS A 55 -5.82 4.90 -5.27
C HIS A 55 -5.06 5.20 -6.55
N GLY A 56 -4.85 6.48 -6.84
CA GLY A 56 -4.08 6.89 -8.00
C GLY A 56 -2.65 6.37 -7.93
N LEU A 57 -2.07 6.41 -6.73
CA LEU A 57 -0.72 5.91 -6.53
C LEU A 57 -0.64 4.41 -6.79
N ILE A 58 -1.61 3.66 -6.30
CA ILE A 58 -1.65 2.22 -6.50
C ILE A 58 -1.81 1.89 -7.98
N LEU A 59 -2.69 2.61 -8.67
CA LEU A 59 -2.87 2.39 -10.10
C LEU A 59 -1.60 2.69 -10.88
N ALA A 60 -0.91 3.78 -10.54
CA ALA A 60 0.33 4.13 -11.20
C ALA A 60 1.39 3.05 -10.96
N LEU A 61 1.47 2.54 -9.73
CA LEU A 61 2.43 1.50 -9.41
C LEU A 61 2.17 0.23 -10.23
N HIS A 62 0.91 -0.18 -10.31
CA HIS A 62 0.57 -1.36 -11.07
C HIS A 62 0.90 -1.18 -12.54
N TYR A 63 0.58 -0.04 -13.09
CA TYR A 63 0.83 0.24 -14.49
C TYR A 63 2.32 0.22 -14.79
N GLU A 64 3.10 0.92 -13.98
CA GLU A 64 4.54 1.03 -14.24
C GLU A 64 5.29 -0.25 -13.93
N ALA A 65 4.91 -0.93 -12.88
CA ALA A 65 5.64 -2.13 -12.49
C ALA A 65 5.31 -3.31 -13.39
N ARG A 66 4.05 -3.49 -13.74
CA ARG A 66 3.65 -4.67 -14.48
C ARG A 66 3.60 -4.48 -15.98
N PHE A 67 3.19 -3.31 -16.41
CA PHE A 67 3.00 -3.07 -17.83
C PHE A 67 4.24 -2.47 -18.47
N LEU A 68 4.75 -1.40 -17.90
CA LEU A 68 5.93 -0.74 -18.44
C LEU A 68 7.23 -1.34 -17.91
N GLN A 69 7.16 -2.08 -16.82
CA GLN A 69 8.31 -2.71 -16.19
C GLN A 69 9.42 -1.70 -15.90
N ASN A 70 9.01 -0.52 -15.44
CA ASN A 70 9.97 0.51 -15.07
C ASN A 70 10.67 0.18 -13.78
N PRO A 71 12.01 0.18 -13.75
CA PRO A 71 12.70 0.00 -12.49
C PRO A 71 12.48 1.21 -11.59
N GLY A 72 12.45 0.96 -10.29
CA GLY A 72 12.26 2.04 -9.34
C GLY A 72 10.81 2.41 -9.08
N SER A 73 9.86 1.70 -9.68
CA SER A 73 8.44 2.00 -9.48
C SER A 73 8.02 1.85 -8.04
N ILE A 74 8.51 0.82 -7.36
CA ILE A 74 8.14 0.57 -5.97
C ILE A 74 8.67 1.69 -5.09
N GLU A 75 9.91 2.10 -5.30
CA GLU A 75 10.51 3.18 -4.52
C GLU A 75 9.75 4.49 -4.71
N ARG A 76 9.35 4.77 -5.95
CA ARG A 76 8.55 5.97 -6.22
C ARG A 76 7.19 5.90 -5.55
N ALA A 77 6.59 4.72 -5.54
CA ALA A 77 5.29 4.54 -4.88
C ALA A 77 5.41 4.72 -3.38
N VAL A 78 6.47 4.18 -2.78
CA VAL A 78 6.71 4.37 -1.34
C VAL A 78 6.89 5.84 -1.02
N MET A 79 7.70 6.54 -1.80
CA MET A 79 7.91 7.97 -1.60
C MET A 79 6.61 8.74 -1.75
N GLY A 80 5.82 8.39 -2.76
CA GLY A 80 4.53 9.04 -2.97
C GLY A 80 3.58 8.83 -1.81
N PHE A 81 3.55 7.62 -1.27
CA PHE A 81 2.71 7.33 -0.12
C PHE A 81 3.15 8.11 1.11
N GLN A 82 4.46 8.19 1.32
CA GLN A 82 4.99 8.99 2.42
C GLN A 82 4.64 10.47 2.27
N ASN A 83 4.66 10.97 1.05
CA ASN A 83 4.27 12.36 0.79
C ASN A 83 2.79 12.59 1.09
N ILE A 84 1.96 11.64 0.75
CA ILE A 84 0.53 11.72 1.07
C ILE A 84 0.34 11.76 2.58
N LEU A 85 0.96 10.83 3.28
CA LEU A 85 0.84 10.78 4.73
C LEU A 85 1.34 12.07 5.38
N ALA A 86 2.45 12.61 4.88
CA ALA A 86 3.03 13.83 5.45
C ALA A 86 2.05 15.00 5.37
N ARG A 87 1.26 15.08 4.30
CA ARG A 87 0.31 16.17 4.17
C ARG A 87 -0.90 16.05 5.09
N TYR A 88 -1.26 14.82 5.44
CA TYR A 88 -2.49 14.60 6.20
C TYR A 88 -2.24 14.29 7.67
N ARG A 89 -1.01 14.00 8.04
CA ARG A 89 -0.71 13.68 9.43
C ARG A 89 -0.80 14.89 10.33
N THR A 90 -1.20 14.62 11.58
CA THR A 90 -1.10 15.62 12.64
C THR A 90 0.37 15.96 12.84
N GLU A 91 0.68 17.23 13.09
CA GLU A 91 2.06 17.66 13.20
C GLU A 91 2.86 16.88 14.24
N GLY A 92 2.24 16.63 15.40
CA GLY A 92 2.92 15.88 16.44
C GLY A 92 3.26 14.46 16.00
N VAL A 93 2.34 13.81 15.31
CA VAL A 93 2.55 12.45 14.82
C VAL A 93 3.61 12.45 13.73
N ALA A 94 3.59 13.42 12.85
CA ALA A 94 4.59 13.51 11.79
C ALA A 94 5.98 13.67 12.36
N ALA A 95 6.13 14.52 13.38
CA ALA A 95 7.41 14.74 14.02
C ALA A 95 7.90 13.46 14.70
N GLN A 96 7.01 12.75 15.37
CA GLN A 96 7.38 11.52 16.02
C GLN A 96 7.77 10.43 15.01
N ALA A 97 7.06 10.35 13.92
CA ALA A 97 7.37 9.38 12.88
C ALA A 97 8.73 9.65 12.26
N ALA A 98 9.04 10.91 12.01
CA ALA A 98 10.34 11.28 11.45
C ALA A 98 11.47 10.96 12.43
N SER A 99 11.23 11.22 13.69
CA SER A 99 12.22 10.93 14.73
C SER A 99 12.44 9.43 14.86
N ALA A 100 11.38 8.65 14.86
CA ALA A 100 11.48 7.20 14.96
C ALA A 100 12.19 6.61 13.75
N ALA A 101 11.93 7.13 12.57
CA ALA A 101 12.59 6.64 11.37
C ALA A 101 14.09 6.89 11.41
N LYS A 102 14.49 8.02 11.95
CA LYS A 102 15.91 8.32 12.09
C LYS A 102 16.57 7.46 13.14
N ALA A 103 15.85 7.15 14.22
CA ALA A 103 16.42 6.44 15.34
C ALA A 103 16.63 4.97 15.06
N ALA A 104 15.84 4.37 14.20
CA ALA A 104 15.90 2.93 14.04
C ALA A 104 15.81 2.49 12.58
N PRO A 105 16.70 2.97 11.74
CA PRO A 105 16.56 2.67 10.31
C PRO A 105 16.75 1.22 9.97
N ALA A 106 17.67 0.54 10.62
CA ALA A 106 18.03 -0.79 10.20
C ALA A 106 17.45 -1.89 11.06
N ALA A 107 16.94 -1.53 12.20
CA ALA A 107 16.43 -2.53 13.13
C ALA A 107 15.19 -3.21 12.61
N HIS A 108 14.65 -2.69 11.55
CA HIS A 108 13.38 -3.14 11.07
C HIS A 108 13.46 -4.04 9.88
N ARG A 109 14.52 -4.76 9.77
CA ARG A 109 14.58 -5.73 8.73
C ARG A 109 13.55 -6.78 9.01
N PRO A 110 12.72 -7.08 8.05
CA PRO A 110 11.67 -8.06 8.27
C PRO A 110 12.27 -9.36 8.68
N ALA A 111 11.77 -9.87 9.76
CA ALA A 111 12.22 -11.16 10.22
C ALA A 111 12.01 -12.23 9.17
N ALA A 112 11.07 -12.04 8.31
CA ALA A 112 10.82 -12.98 7.23
C ALA A 112 12.04 -13.19 6.36
N ALA A 113 12.87 -12.19 6.22
CA ALA A 113 14.06 -12.31 5.41
C ALA A 113 15.04 -13.30 6.00
N ARG A 114 14.91 -13.63 7.25
CA ARG A 114 15.81 -14.53 7.89
C ARG A 114 15.26 -15.92 8.03
N ARG A 115 14.10 -16.14 7.60
CA ARG A 115 13.56 -17.43 7.63
C ARG A 115 14.18 -18.24 6.55
N LYS A 116 15.34 -18.67 6.80
CA LYS A 116 15.89 -19.66 5.95
C LYS A 116 15.30 -20.95 6.36
N VAL A 117 14.56 -21.50 5.49
CA VAL A 117 14.14 -22.86 5.68
C VAL A 117 15.37 -23.68 5.45
N SER A 118 15.96 -24.10 6.50
CA SER A 118 17.00 -25.08 6.32
C SER A 118 16.30 -26.38 6.02
N VAL A 119 16.30 -26.70 4.79
CA VAL A 119 15.87 -28.00 4.39
C VAL A 119 16.99 -28.91 4.74
N SER A 120 16.86 -29.56 5.81
CA SER A 120 17.78 -30.63 6.08
C SER A 120 17.42 -31.74 5.13
N THR A 121 18.20 -31.86 4.15
CA THR A 121 18.11 -33.02 3.28
C THR A 121 18.70 -34.15 4.07
N THR A 122 17.87 -34.90 4.63
CA THR A 122 18.26 -36.17 5.14
C THR A 122 18.36 -37.06 3.94
N THR A 123 19.49 -37.29 3.52
CA THR A 123 19.68 -38.31 2.51
C THR A 123 19.48 -39.63 3.21
N PRO A 124 18.55 -40.40 2.76
CA PRO A 124 18.46 -41.73 3.33
C PRO A 124 19.67 -42.48 2.91
N SER A 125 20.30 -42.98 3.87
CA SER A 125 21.44 -43.85 3.62
C SER A 125 20.91 -45.11 3.00
N LYS A 126 21.45 -45.39 1.85
CA LYS A 126 21.07 -46.59 1.21
C LYS A 126 22.08 -47.66 1.56
N GLU A 127 21.65 -48.78 2.03
CA GLU A 127 22.52 -49.90 2.21
C GLU A 127 22.68 -50.63 0.98
#